data_ac1f5e4acfe7a897ed9670ae2c416e1f
#
_entry.id   ac1f5e4acfe7a897ed9670ae2c416e1f
#
_cell.length_a   1.000
_cell.length_b   1.000
_cell.length_c   1.000
_cell.angle_alpha   90.00
_cell.angle_beta   90.00
_cell.angle_gamma   90.00
#
_symmetry.space_group_name_H-M   'P 1'
#
loop_
_entity.id
_entity.type
_entity.pdbx_description
1 polymer ?
#
loop_
_entity_poly.entity_id
_entity_poly.type
_entity_poly.pdbx_seq_one_letter_code
_entity_poly.pdbx_strand_id
1 'polypeptide(L)'
;MTEEATAQQPPVPGMTGPRRAAVGFIFITILLDMLSIGMILPILPKLIESFSNDNTADAARIYGLFGTAWALMQFVASPVLGGLSDRFGRRPVILLSNLGLGLDYILMALAPSLGWLFLGRVISGITSASISTAFAYIADVTPAEKRAAVFGKVGAAFGLGFIIGPAIGGLLGGVDPRLPFWVAAGLSLCNALYGLLVLPESLPPERRSPFRWKSANPVGAVRLLASNSRLAAMAVVEFCAEVAHVALPATFVLYTSYRYGWSETKIGLALAFVGVCTAIVQGGLVGPALKRLGERNAQIIGYGGGALGFLIYALAPTGALFWIGIPVMTLWGIAGPATSGMMTRLVAADQQGQLQGAMTSVKSIAELIGPFLFTLIFAYFIGANAPFALPGAPFLLAGVLLSVSVLVAATAGDARQRVPAG
;
A
#
# COMPACT_ATOMS: atom_id res chain seq x y z
N MET A 1 26.37 -35.39 32.23
CA MET A 1 27.07 -34.16 31.76
C MET A 1 27.57 -34.48 30.37
N THR A 2 26.79 -34.11 29.39
CA THR A 2 27.15 -34.12 27.95
C THR A 2 26.74 -32.77 27.42
N GLU A 3 27.75 -31.87 27.20
CA GLU A 3 27.62 -30.62 26.55
C GLU A 3 27.18 -30.83 25.10
N GLU A 4 25.95 -30.49 24.75
CA GLU A 4 25.53 -30.31 23.37
C GLU A 4 26.23 -29.07 22.80
N ALA A 5 27.25 -29.33 22.00
CA ALA A 5 27.94 -28.33 21.21
C ALA A 5 26.94 -27.69 20.23
N THR A 6 26.56 -26.46 20.48
CA THR A 6 25.89 -25.58 19.51
C THR A 6 26.79 -25.46 18.27
N ALA A 7 26.44 -26.16 17.22
CA ALA A 7 27.11 -26.07 15.93
C ALA A 7 26.96 -24.65 15.37
N GLN A 8 27.97 -23.81 15.60
CA GLN A 8 28.14 -22.54 14.90
C GLN A 8 28.35 -22.85 13.42
N GLN A 9 27.38 -22.47 12.60
CA GLN A 9 27.52 -22.55 11.15
C GLN A 9 28.78 -21.77 10.71
N PRO A 10 29.66 -22.37 9.89
CA PRO A 10 30.88 -21.70 9.47
C PRO A 10 30.56 -20.44 8.68
N PRO A 11 31.33 -19.35 8.83
CA PRO A 11 31.17 -18.13 8.07
C PRO A 11 31.37 -18.43 6.58
N VAL A 12 30.39 -18.04 5.76
CA VAL A 12 30.43 -18.20 4.30
C VAL A 12 31.61 -17.42 3.73
N PRO A 13 32.57 -18.06 3.06
CA PRO A 13 33.69 -17.36 2.43
C PRO A 13 33.19 -16.47 1.29
N GLY A 14 33.58 -15.21 1.25
CA GLY A 14 33.34 -14.29 0.12
C GLY A 14 32.41 -13.09 0.38
N MET A 15 31.93 -12.85 1.61
CA MET A 15 31.01 -11.73 1.90
C MET A 15 31.63 -10.63 2.78
N THR A 16 32.86 -10.23 2.55
CA THR A 16 33.54 -9.12 3.22
C THR A 16 33.57 -7.82 2.41
N GLY A 17 32.65 -7.63 1.50
CA GLY A 17 32.44 -6.37 0.77
C GLY A 17 30.93 -6.03 0.78
N PRO A 18 30.49 -4.88 0.50
CA PRO A 18 29.72 -3.83 1.13
C PRO A 18 28.25 -4.17 1.41
N ARG A 19 27.93 -4.95 2.42
CA ARG A 19 26.55 -5.16 2.91
C ARG A 19 25.83 -3.83 3.22
N ARG A 20 26.56 -2.78 3.64
CA ARG A 20 26.00 -1.44 3.87
C ARG A 20 25.59 -0.75 2.57
N ALA A 21 26.35 -0.92 1.49
CA ALA A 21 26.03 -0.36 0.17
C ALA A 21 24.79 -1.03 -0.43
N ALA A 22 24.62 -2.34 -0.24
CA ALA A 22 23.43 -3.06 -0.73
C ALA A 22 22.12 -2.59 -0.08
N VAL A 23 22.10 -2.36 1.24
CA VAL A 23 20.94 -1.80 1.95
C VAL A 23 20.66 -0.36 1.52
N GLY A 24 21.70 0.46 1.35
CA GLY A 24 21.55 1.82 0.84
C GLY A 24 21.00 1.85 -0.59
N PHE A 25 21.45 0.92 -1.44
CA PHE A 25 20.93 0.77 -2.79
C PHE A 25 19.42 0.45 -2.78
N ILE A 26 18.99 -0.58 -2.05
CA ILE A 26 17.57 -0.96 -2.00
C ILE A 26 16.71 0.17 -1.42
N PHE A 27 17.22 0.92 -0.44
CA PHE A 27 16.53 2.10 0.07
C PHE A 27 16.28 3.14 -1.04
N ILE A 28 17.32 3.45 -1.83
CA ILE A 28 17.20 4.40 -2.96
C ILE A 28 16.25 3.84 -4.03
N THR A 29 16.36 2.55 -4.37
CA THR A 29 15.48 1.89 -5.34
C THR A 29 14.02 2.03 -4.93
N ILE A 30 13.68 1.66 -3.69
CA ILE A 30 12.29 1.76 -3.19
C ILE A 30 11.83 3.22 -3.13
N LEU A 31 12.70 4.14 -2.71
CA LEU A 31 12.36 5.56 -2.69
C LEU A 31 12.02 6.09 -4.09
N LEU A 32 12.83 5.75 -5.10
CA LEU A 32 12.60 6.16 -6.48
C LEU A 32 11.33 5.53 -7.08
N ASP A 33 11.06 4.27 -6.77
CA ASP A 33 9.84 3.59 -7.18
C ASP A 33 8.60 4.25 -6.56
N MET A 34 8.65 4.56 -5.25
CA MET A 34 7.54 5.23 -4.56
C MET A 34 7.35 6.68 -5.01
N LEU A 35 8.43 7.39 -5.33
CA LEU A 35 8.36 8.71 -5.96
C LEU A 35 7.65 8.64 -7.31
N SER A 36 8.03 7.68 -8.15
CA SER A 36 7.47 7.50 -9.50
C SER A 36 5.98 7.17 -9.44
N ILE A 37 5.58 6.23 -8.58
CA ILE A 37 4.18 5.87 -8.34
C ILE A 37 3.40 7.09 -7.79
N GLY A 38 3.98 7.76 -6.80
CA GLY A 38 3.37 8.93 -6.16
C GLY A 38 3.13 10.09 -7.11
N MET A 39 4.05 10.35 -8.07
CA MET A 39 3.90 11.41 -9.08
C MET A 39 2.70 11.18 -10.01
N ILE A 40 2.38 9.92 -10.31
CA ILE A 40 1.30 9.58 -11.24
C ILE A 40 -0.07 9.65 -10.56
N LEU A 41 -0.11 9.49 -9.24
CA LEU A 41 -1.35 9.40 -8.46
C LEU A 41 -2.30 10.61 -8.67
N PRO A 42 -1.88 11.88 -8.63
CA PRO A 42 -2.74 13.03 -8.88
C PRO A 42 -3.12 13.22 -10.36
N ILE A 43 -2.38 12.61 -11.27
CA ILE A 43 -2.47 12.94 -12.72
C ILE A 43 -3.28 11.90 -13.49
N LEU A 44 -3.11 10.61 -13.22
CA LEU A 44 -3.75 9.55 -14.00
C LEU A 44 -5.28 9.68 -14.08
N PRO A 45 -6.02 9.99 -12.97
CA PRO A 45 -7.46 10.16 -13.04
C PRO A 45 -7.86 11.35 -13.95
N LYS A 46 -7.08 12.43 -13.92
CA LYS A 46 -7.30 13.61 -14.75
C LYS A 46 -7.02 13.33 -16.23
N LEU A 47 -5.95 12.59 -16.51
CA LEU A 47 -5.64 12.18 -17.87
C LEU A 47 -6.74 11.24 -18.43
N ILE A 48 -7.32 10.36 -17.61
CA ILE A 48 -8.46 9.54 -18.03
C ILE A 48 -9.69 10.42 -18.29
N GLU A 49 -9.94 11.43 -17.44
CA GLU A 49 -11.06 12.37 -17.60
C GLU A 49 -10.97 13.12 -18.93
N SER A 50 -9.78 13.59 -19.34
CA SER A 50 -9.57 14.26 -20.62
C SER A 50 -9.85 13.36 -21.86
N PHE A 51 -9.63 12.05 -21.74
CA PHE A 51 -10.02 11.07 -22.77
C PHE A 51 -11.50 10.67 -22.71
N SER A 52 -12.22 11.06 -21.67
CA SER A 52 -13.63 10.75 -21.46
C SER A 52 -14.55 11.93 -21.74
N ASN A 53 -14.14 12.85 -22.63
CA ASN A 53 -14.85 14.09 -22.96
C ASN A 53 -15.19 14.92 -21.70
N ASP A 54 -14.28 14.97 -20.74
CA ASP A 54 -14.41 15.66 -19.46
C ASP A 54 -15.62 15.18 -18.61
N ASN A 55 -16.11 13.96 -18.88
CA ASN A 55 -17.16 13.33 -18.09
C ASN A 55 -16.55 12.64 -16.86
N THR A 56 -16.62 13.28 -15.71
CA THR A 56 -16.07 12.77 -14.45
C THR A 56 -16.67 11.43 -14.01
N ALA A 57 -17.95 11.18 -14.29
CA ALA A 57 -18.60 9.90 -13.93
C ALA A 57 -18.05 8.72 -14.75
N ASP A 58 -17.85 8.91 -16.05
CA ASP A 58 -17.26 7.90 -16.92
C ASP A 58 -15.76 7.72 -16.61
N ALA A 59 -15.04 8.81 -16.39
CA ALA A 59 -13.66 8.78 -15.94
C ALA A 59 -13.50 7.97 -14.63
N ALA A 60 -14.40 8.14 -13.68
CA ALA A 60 -14.38 7.39 -12.42
C ALA A 60 -14.57 5.89 -12.64
N ARG A 61 -15.52 5.47 -13.48
CA ARG A 61 -15.73 4.05 -13.83
C ARG A 61 -14.48 3.44 -14.48
N ILE A 62 -13.88 4.15 -15.45
CA ILE A 62 -12.67 3.72 -16.16
C ILE A 62 -11.49 3.65 -15.18
N TYR A 63 -11.30 4.66 -14.33
CA TYR A 63 -10.23 4.68 -13.35
C TYR A 63 -10.34 3.52 -12.35
N GLY A 64 -11.56 3.17 -11.92
CA GLY A 64 -11.83 2.00 -11.10
C GLY A 64 -11.40 0.69 -11.77
N LEU A 65 -11.75 0.51 -13.05
CA LEU A 65 -11.29 -0.64 -13.85
C LEU A 65 -9.76 -0.69 -13.96
N PHE A 66 -9.11 0.45 -14.16
CA PHE A 66 -7.65 0.55 -14.23
C PHE A 66 -6.99 0.17 -12.90
N GLY A 67 -7.53 0.65 -11.78
CA GLY A 67 -7.07 0.29 -10.44
C GLY A 67 -7.24 -1.20 -10.15
N THR A 68 -8.39 -1.77 -10.47
CA THR A 68 -8.66 -3.21 -10.32
C THR A 68 -7.76 -4.06 -11.21
N ALA A 69 -7.56 -3.68 -12.48
CA ALA A 69 -6.65 -4.38 -13.39
C ALA A 69 -5.21 -4.37 -12.85
N TRP A 70 -4.74 -3.23 -12.37
CA TRP A 70 -3.42 -3.09 -11.74
C TRP A 70 -3.27 -4.00 -10.51
N ALA A 71 -4.25 -3.97 -9.59
CA ALA A 71 -4.25 -4.80 -8.39
C ALA A 71 -4.31 -6.29 -8.72
N LEU A 72 -5.12 -6.69 -9.71
CA LEU A 72 -5.22 -8.07 -10.18
C LEU A 72 -3.87 -8.55 -10.75
N MET A 73 -3.24 -7.75 -11.60
CA MET A 73 -1.94 -8.10 -12.16
C MET A 73 -0.87 -8.19 -11.08
N GLN A 74 -0.86 -7.29 -10.12
CA GLN A 74 0.06 -7.34 -8.99
C GLN A 74 -0.16 -8.59 -8.13
N PHE A 75 -1.42 -8.93 -7.84
CA PHE A 75 -1.77 -10.12 -7.08
C PHE A 75 -1.30 -11.41 -7.76
N VAL A 76 -1.53 -11.54 -9.07
CA VAL A 76 -1.13 -12.72 -9.86
C VAL A 76 0.39 -12.76 -10.09
N ALA A 77 1.01 -11.62 -10.37
CA ALA A 77 2.43 -11.55 -10.70
C ALA A 77 3.33 -11.68 -9.46
N SER A 78 2.90 -11.26 -8.28
CA SER A 78 3.73 -11.25 -7.08
C SER A 78 4.30 -12.63 -6.70
N PRO A 79 3.52 -13.73 -6.60
CA PRO A 79 4.06 -15.06 -6.35
C PRO A 79 4.91 -15.59 -7.50
N VAL A 80 4.60 -15.20 -8.74
CA VAL A 80 5.38 -15.60 -9.93
C VAL A 80 6.75 -14.93 -9.90
N LEU A 81 6.80 -13.60 -9.72
CA LEU A 81 8.07 -12.87 -9.63
C LEU A 81 8.89 -13.29 -8.40
N GLY A 82 8.23 -13.56 -7.27
CA GLY A 82 8.86 -14.13 -6.09
C GLY A 82 9.56 -15.45 -6.42
N GLY A 83 8.84 -16.41 -7.02
CA GLY A 83 9.40 -17.71 -7.42
C GLY A 83 10.47 -17.62 -8.51
N LEU A 84 10.34 -16.70 -9.46
CA LEU A 84 11.38 -16.42 -10.45
C LEU A 84 12.63 -15.86 -9.79
N SER A 85 12.48 -15.00 -8.79
CA SER A 85 13.60 -14.43 -8.03
C SER A 85 14.30 -15.48 -7.15
N ASP A 86 13.57 -16.49 -6.64
CA ASP A 86 14.15 -17.63 -5.94
C ASP A 86 14.95 -18.55 -6.87
N ARG A 87 14.54 -18.63 -8.15
CA ARG A 87 15.18 -19.50 -9.15
C ARG A 87 16.37 -18.84 -9.85
N PHE A 88 16.20 -17.60 -10.29
CA PHE A 88 17.18 -16.90 -11.14
C PHE A 88 18.08 -15.93 -10.37
N GLY A 89 17.73 -15.63 -9.12
CA GLY A 89 18.36 -14.62 -8.29
C GLY A 89 17.48 -13.36 -8.13
N ARG A 90 17.74 -12.60 -7.08
CA ARG A 90 16.96 -11.39 -6.75
C ARG A 90 17.23 -10.24 -7.72
N ARG A 91 18.54 -10.04 -8.04
CA ARG A 91 19.01 -8.94 -8.87
C ARG A 91 18.35 -8.89 -10.25
N PRO A 92 18.31 -9.95 -11.08
CA PRO A 92 17.71 -9.91 -12.40
C PRO A 92 16.23 -9.50 -12.36
N VAL A 93 15.48 -9.99 -11.37
CA VAL A 93 14.04 -9.69 -11.25
C VAL A 93 13.82 -8.21 -10.88
N ILE A 94 14.59 -7.65 -9.94
CA ILE A 94 14.51 -6.23 -9.57
C ILE A 94 14.85 -5.34 -10.77
N LEU A 95 15.95 -5.64 -11.49
CA LEU A 95 16.38 -4.85 -12.64
C LEU A 95 15.36 -4.87 -13.77
N LEU A 96 14.82 -6.08 -14.09
CA LEU A 96 13.84 -6.23 -15.16
C LEU A 96 12.53 -5.51 -14.81
N SER A 97 12.12 -5.53 -13.55
CA SER A 97 10.94 -4.80 -13.08
C SER A 97 11.12 -3.29 -13.18
N ASN A 98 12.26 -2.75 -12.76
CA ASN A 98 12.52 -1.32 -12.87
C ASN A 98 12.63 -0.86 -14.34
N LEU A 99 13.23 -1.68 -15.19
CA LEU A 99 13.26 -1.43 -16.63
C LEU A 99 11.84 -1.45 -17.22
N GLY A 100 11.05 -2.45 -16.86
CA GLY A 100 9.66 -2.60 -17.28
C GLY A 100 8.79 -1.41 -16.87
N LEU A 101 8.94 -0.94 -15.61
CA LEU A 101 8.27 0.28 -15.13
C LEU A 101 8.69 1.52 -15.91
N GLY A 102 9.98 1.69 -16.18
CA GLY A 102 10.47 2.82 -16.95
C GLY A 102 9.90 2.85 -18.38
N LEU A 103 9.85 1.69 -19.05
CA LEU A 103 9.26 1.56 -20.39
C LEU A 103 7.73 1.75 -20.36
N ASP A 104 7.05 1.27 -19.31
CA ASP A 104 5.63 1.49 -19.10
C ASP A 104 5.29 2.98 -18.95
N TYR A 105 6.06 3.73 -18.18
CA TYR A 105 5.86 5.16 -18.05
C TYR A 105 6.07 5.93 -19.36
N ILE A 106 7.00 5.49 -20.20
CA ILE A 106 7.14 6.04 -21.58
C ILE A 106 5.89 5.74 -22.39
N LEU A 107 5.41 4.49 -22.35
CA LEU A 107 4.19 4.08 -23.02
C LEU A 107 2.99 4.92 -22.58
N MET A 108 2.83 5.15 -21.27
CA MET A 108 1.76 5.98 -20.74
C MET A 108 1.91 7.46 -21.11
N ALA A 109 3.14 8.00 -21.13
CA ALA A 109 3.42 9.37 -21.57
C ALA A 109 3.03 9.60 -23.04
N LEU A 110 3.23 8.59 -23.88
CA LEU A 110 2.92 8.64 -25.32
C LEU A 110 1.51 8.15 -25.66
N ALA A 111 0.74 7.66 -24.69
CA ALA A 111 -0.55 7.02 -24.92
C ALA A 111 -1.52 7.94 -25.70
N PRO A 112 -2.00 7.51 -26.89
CA PRO A 112 -2.93 8.29 -27.69
C PRO A 112 -4.40 8.01 -27.32
N SER A 113 -4.67 7.00 -26.48
CA SER A 113 -6.02 6.58 -26.12
C SER A 113 -6.06 5.84 -24.77
N LEU A 114 -7.28 5.69 -24.22
CA LEU A 114 -7.54 4.92 -22.98
C LEU A 114 -7.01 3.48 -23.05
N GLY A 115 -7.08 2.82 -24.21
CA GLY A 115 -6.58 1.44 -24.38
C GLY A 115 -5.08 1.32 -24.11
N TRP A 116 -4.28 2.30 -24.54
CA TRP A 116 -2.85 2.35 -24.28
C TRP A 116 -2.54 2.63 -22.80
N LEU A 117 -3.30 3.53 -22.19
CA LEU A 117 -3.19 3.76 -20.73
C LEU A 117 -3.57 2.52 -19.93
N PHE A 118 -4.61 1.77 -20.37
CA PHE A 118 -4.99 0.52 -19.73
C PHE A 118 -3.90 -0.54 -19.87
N LEU A 119 -3.29 -0.68 -21.05
CA LEU A 119 -2.15 -1.58 -21.26
C LEU A 119 -1.00 -1.22 -20.32
N GLY A 120 -0.69 0.07 -20.14
CA GLY A 120 0.27 0.55 -19.17
C GLY A 120 -0.10 0.11 -17.76
N ARG A 121 -1.35 0.20 -17.33
CA ARG A 121 -1.77 -0.26 -15.98
C ARG A 121 -1.58 -1.76 -15.77
N VAL A 122 -1.80 -2.58 -16.82
CA VAL A 122 -1.52 -4.02 -16.79
C VAL A 122 -0.02 -4.28 -16.63
N ILE A 123 0.81 -3.62 -17.42
CA ILE A 123 2.27 -3.76 -17.38
C ILE A 123 2.81 -3.30 -16.02
N SER A 124 2.38 -2.12 -15.53
CA SER A 124 2.84 -1.61 -14.24
C SER A 124 2.39 -2.49 -13.06
N GLY A 125 1.20 -3.11 -13.14
CA GLY A 125 0.75 -4.07 -12.14
C GLY A 125 1.68 -5.29 -12.04
N ILE A 126 2.12 -5.83 -13.18
CA ILE A 126 3.07 -6.94 -13.25
C ILE A 126 4.43 -6.50 -12.70
N THR A 127 4.96 -5.38 -13.15
CA THR A 127 6.32 -4.93 -12.80
C THR A 127 6.43 -4.42 -11.36
N SER A 128 5.38 -3.82 -10.80
CA SER A 128 5.34 -3.37 -9.40
C SER A 128 5.37 -4.52 -8.39
N ALA A 129 5.06 -5.75 -8.79
CA ALA A 129 5.14 -6.92 -7.93
C ALA A 129 6.59 -7.25 -7.47
N SER A 130 7.61 -6.58 -7.99
CA SER A 130 9.02 -6.70 -7.58
C SER A 130 9.31 -6.21 -6.15
N ILE A 131 8.40 -5.44 -5.54
CA ILE A 131 8.54 -4.99 -4.15
C ILE A 131 8.74 -6.18 -3.20
N SER A 132 8.03 -7.29 -3.41
CA SER A 132 8.22 -8.52 -2.64
C SER A 132 9.65 -9.08 -2.77
N THR A 133 10.23 -9.01 -3.98
CA THR A 133 11.63 -9.40 -4.25
C THR A 133 12.62 -8.47 -3.55
N ALA A 134 12.34 -7.16 -3.48
CA ALA A 134 13.16 -6.20 -2.76
C ALA A 134 13.18 -6.49 -1.24
N PHE A 135 12.05 -6.85 -0.65
CA PHE A 135 11.99 -7.29 0.76
C PHE A 135 12.77 -8.59 0.98
N ALA A 136 12.67 -9.57 0.07
CA ALA A 136 13.45 -10.80 0.13
C ALA A 136 14.96 -10.51 0.03
N TYR A 137 15.37 -9.62 -0.88
CA TYR A 137 16.76 -9.17 -1.00
C TYR A 137 17.29 -8.60 0.32
N ILE A 138 16.51 -7.72 0.98
CA ILE A 138 16.87 -7.15 2.29
C ILE A 138 17.04 -8.26 3.33
N ALA A 139 16.14 -9.24 3.35
CA ALA A 139 16.22 -10.35 4.28
C ALA A 139 17.47 -11.23 4.05
N ASP A 140 17.91 -11.37 2.78
CA ASP A 140 19.12 -12.14 2.41
C ASP A 140 20.41 -11.44 2.89
N VAL A 141 20.49 -10.09 2.79
CA VAL A 141 21.71 -9.32 3.10
C VAL A 141 21.77 -8.79 4.53
N THR A 142 20.68 -8.93 5.31
CA THR A 142 20.57 -8.34 6.66
C THR A 142 20.50 -9.44 7.72
N PRO A 143 21.38 -9.42 8.74
CA PRO A 143 21.28 -10.30 9.90
C PRO A 143 19.95 -10.16 10.61
N ALA A 144 19.41 -11.26 11.19
CA ALA A 144 18.08 -11.32 11.76
C ALA A 144 17.83 -10.20 12.80
N GLU A 145 18.83 -9.91 13.65
CA GLU A 145 18.75 -8.91 14.72
C GLU A 145 18.61 -7.46 14.20
N LYS A 146 19.01 -7.21 12.94
CA LYS A 146 19.00 -5.88 12.32
C LYS A 146 17.86 -5.71 11.30
N ARG A 147 17.12 -6.79 10.96
CA ARG A 147 16.06 -6.75 9.94
C ARG A 147 14.97 -5.74 10.27
N ALA A 148 14.51 -5.70 11.52
CA ALA A 148 13.48 -4.75 11.95
C ALA A 148 13.89 -3.29 11.70
N ALA A 149 15.15 -2.94 12.02
CA ALA A 149 15.66 -1.59 11.80
C ALA A 149 15.79 -1.25 10.30
N VAL A 150 16.17 -2.21 9.45
CA VAL A 150 16.27 -2.02 8.00
C VAL A 150 14.89 -1.90 7.36
N PHE A 151 13.93 -2.75 7.75
CA PHE A 151 12.55 -2.62 7.29
C PHE A 151 11.91 -1.29 7.73
N GLY A 152 12.27 -0.77 8.92
CA GLY A 152 11.86 0.57 9.34
C GLY A 152 12.39 1.67 8.41
N LYS A 153 13.64 1.57 7.95
CA LYS A 153 14.18 2.50 6.93
C LYS A 153 13.45 2.40 5.60
N VAL A 154 13.13 1.18 5.17
CA VAL A 154 12.31 0.96 3.96
C VAL A 154 10.93 1.60 4.10
N GLY A 155 10.29 1.45 5.26
CA GLY A 155 9.04 2.16 5.56
C GLY A 155 9.18 3.68 5.46
N ALA A 156 10.31 4.24 5.90
CA ALA A 156 10.60 5.67 5.72
C ALA A 156 10.77 6.05 4.23
N ALA A 157 11.38 5.20 3.39
CA ALA A 157 11.46 5.43 1.95
C ALA A 157 10.07 5.46 1.29
N PHE A 158 9.17 4.53 1.67
CA PHE A 158 7.77 4.55 1.25
C PHE A 158 7.09 5.86 1.65
N GLY A 159 7.21 6.26 2.93
CA GLY A 159 6.60 7.49 3.43
C GLY A 159 7.11 8.74 2.70
N LEU A 160 8.42 8.87 2.51
CA LEU A 160 9.02 9.98 1.79
C LEU A 160 8.58 10.02 0.32
N GLY A 161 8.54 8.86 -0.35
CA GLY A 161 8.06 8.76 -1.73
C GLY A 161 6.60 9.19 -1.87
N PHE A 162 5.74 8.78 -0.95
CA PHE A 162 4.32 9.17 -0.93
C PHE A 162 4.06 10.62 -0.47
N ILE A 163 5.01 11.28 0.17
CA ILE A 163 4.93 12.72 0.48
C ILE A 163 5.39 13.54 -0.73
N ILE A 164 6.58 13.24 -1.22
CA ILE A 164 7.26 14.04 -2.25
C ILE A 164 6.69 13.76 -3.63
N GLY A 165 6.35 12.49 -3.92
CA GLY A 165 5.85 12.06 -5.23
C GLY A 165 4.62 12.84 -5.69
N PRO A 166 3.51 12.84 -4.95
CA PRO A 166 2.32 13.59 -5.33
C PRO A 166 2.53 15.10 -5.44
N ALA A 167 3.39 15.69 -4.59
CA ALA A 167 3.73 17.10 -4.65
C ALA A 167 4.43 17.43 -5.99
N ILE A 168 5.48 16.68 -6.35
CA ILE A 168 6.18 16.85 -7.62
C ILE A 168 5.23 16.55 -8.79
N GLY A 169 4.47 15.46 -8.70
CA GLY A 169 3.51 15.06 -9.73
C GLY A 169 2.46 16.15 -10.01
N GLY A 170 1.88 16.73 -8.94
CA GLY A 170 0.93 17.82 -9.08
C GLY A 170 1.52 19.11 -9.63
N LEU A 171 2.77 19.45 -9.27
CA LEU A 171 3.48 20.61 -9.82
C LEU A 171 3.80 20.41 -11.32
N LEU A 172 4.35 19.27 -11.68
CA LEU A 172 4.67 18.94 -13.08
C LEU A 172 3.41 18.80 -13.93
N GLY A 173 2.37 18.14 -13.39
CA GLY A 173 1.10 17.95 -14.06
C GLY A 173 0.31 19.23 -14.28
N GLY A 174 0.52 20.25 -13.44
CA GLY A 174 -0.01 21.60 -13.64
C GLY A 174 0.64 22.33 -14.82
N VAL A 175 1.82 21.89 -15.29
CA VAL A 175 2.48 22.41 -16.50
C VAL A 175 2.03 21.59 -17.73
N ASP A 176 2.14 20.27 -17.65
CA ASP A 176 1.70 19.32 -18.68
C ASP A 176 1.33 17.97 -18.02
N PRO A 177 0.11 17.43 -18.24
CA PRO A 177 -0.34 16.17 -17.65
C PRO A 177 0.54 14.96 -17.99
N ARG A 178 1.35 15.01 -19.02
CA ARG A 178 2.26 13.93 -19.46
C ARG A 178 3.66 14.05 -18.86
N LEU A 179 4.05 15.23 -18.38
CA LEU A 179 5.38 15.47 -17.82
C LEU A 179 5.72 14.59 -16.61
N PRO A 180 4.80 14.32 -15.65
CA PRO A 180 5.06 13.40 -14.55
C PRO A 180 5.43 11.98 -15.01
N PHE A 181 4.83 11.48 -16.11
CA PHE A 181 5.18 10.17 -16.67
C PHE A 181 6.59 10.14 -17.25
N TRP A 182 7.01 11.21 -17.95
CA TRP A 182 8.38 11.33 -18.48
C TRP A 182 9.41 11.36 -17.37
N VAL A 183 9.14 12.11 -16.30
CA VAL A 183 10.05 12.18 -15.13
C VAL A 183 10.09 10.83 -14.40
N ALA A 184 8.94 10.17 -14.20
CA ALA A 184 8.87 8.84 -13.61
C ALA A 184 9.62 7.80 -14.46
N ALA A 185 9.50 7.86 -15.80
CA ALA A 185 10.26 7.02 -16.71
C ALA A 185 11.78 7.22 -16.53
N GLY A 186 12.23 8.48 -16.53
CA GLY A 186 13.62 8.82 -16.30
C GLY A 186 14.15 8.28 -14.97
N LEU A 187 13.40 8.47 -13.87
CA LEU A 187 13.78 7.96 -12.55
C LEU A 187 13.86 6.43 -12.51
N SER A 188 12.88 5.73 -13.09
CA SER A 188 12.85 4.26 -13.10
C SER A 188 13.96 3.68 -13.98
N LEU A 189 14.26 4.28 -15.14
CA LEU A 189 15.36 3.87 -16.01
C LEU A 189 16.72 4.15 -15.36
N CYS A 190 16.90 5.31 -14.72
CA CYS A 190 18.10 5.63 -13.94
C CYS A 190 18.28 4.64 -12.77
N ASN A 191 17.17 4.26 -12.11
CA ASN A 191 17.18 3.25 -11.05
C ASN A 191 17.60 1.87 -11.59
N ALA A 192 17.06 1.45 -12.74
CA ALA A 192 17.48 0.21 -13.40
C ALA A 192 18.96 0.23 -13.78
N LEU A 193 19.46 1.32 -14.34
CA LEU A 193 20.87 1.50 -14.70
C LEU A 193 21.77 1.50 -13.45
N TYR A 194 21.39 2.25 -12.41
CA TYR A 194 22.09 2.25 -11.14
C TYR A 194 22.15 0.85 -10.54
N GLY A 195 21.05 0.10 -10.56
CA GLY A 195 20.99 -1.29 -10.12
C GLY A 195 21.89 -2.21 -10.96
N LEU A 196 21.92 -2.00 -12.26
CA LEU A 196 22.79 -2.77 -13.16
C LEU A 196 24.28 -2.59 -12.81
N LEU A 197 24.69 -1.38 -12.42
CA LEU A 197 26.08 -1.05 -12.12
C LEU A 197 26.48 -1.38 -10.68
N VAL A 198 25.56 -1.26 -9.70
CA VAL A 198 25.91 -1.24 -8.27
C VAL A 198 25.31 -2.42 -7.49
N LEU A 199 24.13 -2.96 -7.89
CA LEU A 199 23.46 -3.99 -7.11
C LEU A 199 24.16 -5.35 -7.27
N PRO A 200 24.75 -5.95 -6.21
CA PRO A 200 25.23 -7.32 -6.26
C PRO A 200 24.07 -8.32 -6.17
N GLU A 201 24.29 -9.56 -6.57
CA GLU A 201 23.31 -10.63 -6.33
C GLU A 201 23.33 -11.03 -4.84
N SER A 202 22.13 -11.14 -4.24
CA SER A 202 21.99 -11.54 -2.83
C SER A 202 21.78 -13.04 -2.64
N LEU A 203 21.26 -13.72 -3.66
CA LEU A 203 20.93 -15.16 -3.62
C LEU A 203 21.95 -15.96 -4.44
N PRO A 204 22.97 -16.56 -3.79
CA PRO A 204 23.99 -17.35 -4.47
C PRO A 204 23.35 -18.61 -5.11
N PRO A 205 23.94 -19.16 -6.19
CA PRO A 205 23.36 -20.27 -6.96
C PRO A 205 23.00 -21.49 -6.09
N GLU A 206 23.79 -21.77 -5.04
CA GLU A 206 23.63 -22.93 -4.15
C GLU A 206 22.37 -22.83 -3.26
N ARG A 207 21.82 -21.61 -3.07
CA ARG A 207 20.62 -21.35 -2.28
C ARG A 207 19.37 -21.17 -3.13
N ARG A 208 19.49 -21.24 -4.45
CA ARG A 208 18.37 -21.10 -5.37
C ARG A 208 17.46 -22.32 -5.30
N SER A 209 16.17 -22.10 -5.33
CA SER A 209 15.16 -23.16 -5.29
C SER A 209 14.39 -23.25 -6.61
N PRO A 210 13.96 -24.47 -7.03
CA PRO A 210 13.13 -24.61 -8.21
C PRO A 210 11.77 -23.93 -7.99
N PHE A 211 11.25 -23.31 -9.05
CA PHE A 211 9.93 -22.69 -9.03
C PHE A 211 8.83 -23.73 -8.75
N ARG A 212 7.98 -23.50 -7.75
CA ARG A 212 6.86 -24.36 -7.38
C ARG A 212 5.55 -23.58 -7.26
N TRP A 213 4.59 -23.86 -8.12
CA TRP A 213 3.25 -23.24 -8.06
C TRP A 213 2.49 -23.54 -6.76
N LYS A 214 2.80 -24.65 -6.07
CA LYS A 214 2.10 -25.09 -4.86
C LYS A 214 2.42 -24.29 -3.59
N SER A 215 3.46 -23.47 -3.59
CA SER A 215 3.85 -22.69 -2.40
C SER A 215 3.00 -21.45 -2.15
N ALA A 216 2.20 -21.01 -3.14
CA ALA A 216 1.25 -19.91 -3.01
C ALA A 216 -0.15 -20.44 -2.66
N ASN A 217 -0.37 -20.87 -1.40
CA ASN A 217 -1.68 -21.37 -0.98
C ASN A 217 -2.41 -20.36 -0.06
N PRO A 218 -3.31 -19.50 -0.57
CA PRO A 218 -4.08 -18.55 0.23
C PRO A 218 -5.15 -19.24 1.10
N VAL A 219 -5.55 -20.48 0.77
CA VAL A 219 -6.66 -21.20 1.47
C VAL A 219 -6.28 -21.55 2.91
N GLY A 220 -5.02 -21.93 3.16
CA GLY A 220 -4.54 -22.20 4.50
C GLY A 220 -4.56 -20.98 5.42
N ALA A 221 -4.31 -19.80 4.84
CA ALA A 221 -4.34 -18.53 5.54
C ALA A 221 -5.75 -18.16 6.06
N VAL A 222 -6.77 -18.33 5.22
CA VAL A 222 -8.18 -18.08 5.60
C VAL A 222 -8.64 -19.02 6.71
N ARG A 223 -8.22 -20.30 6.68
CA ARG A 223 -8.53 -21.27 7.74
C ARG A 223 -7.97 -20.87 9.10
N LEU A 224 -6.75 -20.31 9.14
CA LEU A 224 -6.17 -19.79 10.38
C LEU A 224 -7.04 -18.65 10.96
N LEU A 225 -7.46 -17.69 10.15
CA LEU A 225 -8.29 -16.57 10.61
C LEU A 225 -9.63 -17.04 11.19
N ALA A 226 -10.18 -18.14 10.68
CA ALA A 226 -11.43 -18.73 11.14
C ALA A 226 -11.25 -19.66 12.36
N SER A 227 -10.03 -19.98 12.79
CA SER A 227 -9.75 -20.97 13.86
C SER A 227 -10.16 -20.49 15.25
N ASN A 228 -10.25 -19.18 15.45
CA ASN A 228 -10.60 -18.55 16.74
C ASN A 228 -11.55 -17.36 16.49
N SER A 229 -12.66 -17.30 17.24
CA SER A 229 -13.67 -16.25 17.06
C SER A 229 -13.12 -14.82 17.24
N ARG A 230 -12.13 -14.62 18.11
CA ARG A 230 -11.48 -13.31 18.29
C ARG A 230 -10.57 -12.98 17.11
N LEU A 231 -9.84 -13.97 16.61
CA LEU A 231 -8.99 -13.78 15.41
C LEU A 231 -9.86 -13.49 14.20
N ALA A 232 -11.00 -14.19 14.06
CA ALA A 232 -11.98 -13.91 13.01
C ALA A 232 -12.57 -12.50 13.12
N ALA A 233 -12.93 -12.05 14.32
CA ALA A 233 -13.40 -10.69 14.54
C ALA A 233 -12.33 -9.64 14.17
N MET A 234 -11.07 -9.86 14.57
CA MET A 234 -9.97 -8.96 14.18
C MET A 234 -9.72 -8.98 12.66
N ALA A 235 -9.88 -10.13 12.01
CA ALA A 235 -9.78 -10.23 10.55
C ALA A 235 -10.89 -9.44 9.82
N VAL A 236 -12.11 -9.43 10.36
CA VAL A 236 -13.21 -8.59 9.85
C VAL A 236 -12.88 -7.11 10.03
N VAL A 237 -12.37 -6.71 11.21
CA VAL A 237 -11.93 -5.34 11.49
C VAL A 237 -10.90 -4.89 10.46
N GLU A 238 -9.88 -5.73 10.23
CA GLU A 238 -8.81 -5.42 9.27
C GLU A 238 -9.32 -5.38 7.83
N PHE A 239 -10.19 -6.33 7.44
CA PHE A 239 -10.79 -6.30 6.11
C PHE A 239 -11.59 -5.02 5.86
N CYS A 240 -12.46 -4.63 6.80
CA CYS A 240 -13.20 -3.37 6.70
C CYS A 240 -12.27 -2.15 6.62
N ALA A 241 -11.20 -2.15 7.41
CA ALA A 241 -10.20 -1.09 7.40
C ALA A 241 -9.44 -1.05 6.06
N GLU A 242 -8.96 -2.18 5.57
CA GLU A 242 -8.23 -2.24 4.29
C GLU A 242 -9.14 -1.85 3.11
N VAL A 243 -10.41 -2.27 3.08
CA VAL A 243 -11.37 -1.80 2.07
C VAL A 243 -11.55 -0.28 2.18
N ALA A 244 -11.79 0.25 3.39
CA ALA A 244 -11.95 1.69 3.60
C ALA A 244 -10.70 2.49 3.18
N HIS A 245 -9.49 1.91 3.35
CA HIS A 245 -8.23 2.53 2.95
C HIS A 245 -8.16 2.83 1.45
N VAL A 246 -8.75 1.96 0.63
CA VAL A 246 -8.76 2.14 -0.84
C VAL A 246 -9.65 3.31 -1.28
N ALA A 247 -10.60 3.76 -0.46
CA ALA A 247 -11.48 4.88 -0.81
C ALA A 247 -10.69 6.15 -1.16
N LEU A 248 -9.61 6.44 -0.40
CA LEU A 248 -8.81 7.64 -0.61
C LEU A 248 -8.08 7.61 -1.96
N PRO A 249 -7.18 6.65 -2.27
CA PRO A 249 -6.48 6.62 -3.54
C PRO A 249 -7.42 6.43 -4.74
N ALA A 250 -8.58 5.79 -4.55
CA ALA A 250 -9.52 5.54 -5.63
C ALA A 250 -10.36 6.78 -6.01
N THR A 251 -10.67 7.67 -5.08
CA THR A 251 -11.64 8.75 -5.34
C THR A 251 -11.16 10.15 -5.05
N PHE A 252 -10.08 10.32 -4.27
CA PHE A 252 -9.62 11.64 -3.81
C PHE A 252 -9.45 12.65 -4.93
N VAL A 253 -8.75 12.29 -6.01
CA VAL A 253 -8.42 13.19 -7.11
C VAL A 253 -9.67 13.63 -7.84
N LEU A 254 -10.51 12.70 -8.30
CA LEU A 254 -11.74 12.98 -9.03
C LEU A 254 -12.75 13.73 -8.15
N TYR A 255 -12.88 13.33 -6.87
CA TYR A 255 -13.77 13.98 -5.92
C TYR A 255 -13.39 15.44 -5.67
N THR A 256 -12.12 15.71 -5.35
CA THR A 256 -11.68 17.07 -5.01
C THR A 256 -11.66 17.98 -6.23
N SER A 257 -11.38 17.43 -7.42
CA SER A 257 -11.54 18.15 -8.67
C SER A 257 -13.02 18.47 -8.95
N TYR A 258 -13.90 17.46 -8.89
CA TYR A 258 -15.34 17.63 -9.16
C TYR A 258 -16.03 18.56 -8.15
N ARG A 259 -15.76 18.36 -6.85
CA ARG A 259 -16.45 19.04 -5.76
C ARG A 259 -15.94 20.47 -5.54
N TYR A 260 -14.63 20.68 -5.66
CA TYR A 260 -13.98 21.93 -5.26
C TYR A 260 -13.23 22.63 -6.40
N GLY A 261 -13.18 22.05 -7.59
CA GLY A 261 -12.43 22.59 -8.73
C GLY A 261 -10.91 22.66 -8.48
N TRP A 262 -10.35 21.68 -7.72
CA TRP A 262 -8.92 21.71 -7.42
C TRP A 262 -8.09 21.37 -8.64
N SER A 263 -7.03 22.15 -8.87
CA SER A 263 -6.00 21.86 -9.86
C SER A 263 -5.11 20.70 -9.43
N GLU A 264 -4.37 20.12 -10.36
CA GLU A 264 -3.41 19.04 -10.15
C GLU A 264 -2.38 19.42 -9.08
N THR A 265 -1.88 20.66 -9.11
CA THR A 265 -0.96 21.21 -8.11
C THR A 265 -1.57 21.19 -6.70
N LYS A 266 -2.81 21.67 -6.56
CA LYS A 266 -3.49 21.69 -5.25
C LYS A 266 -3.79 20.28 -4.74
N ILE A 267 -4.16 19.37 -5.63
CA ILE A 267 -4.36 17.95 -5.32
C ILE A 267 -3.05 17.31 -4.87
N GLY A 268 -1.95 17.54 -5.59
CA GLY A 268 -0.63 17.03 -5.24
C GLY A 268 -0.16 17.52 -3.87
N LEU A 269 -0.35 18.82 -3.57
CA LEU A 269 -0.02 19.38 -2.27
C LEU A 269 -0.89 18.82 -1.15
N ALA A 270 -2.18 18.57 -1.40
CA ALA A 270 -3.07 17.97 -0.41
C ALA A 270 -2.66 16.52 -0.11
N LEU A 271 -2.29 15.73 -1.12
CA LEU A 271 -1.75 14.37 -0.93
C LEU A 271 -0.42 14.37 -0.18
N ALA A 272 0.46 15.33 -0.48
CA ALA A 272 1.70 15.51 0.28
C ALA A 272 1.41 15.83 1.75
N PHE A 273 0.42 16.68 2.03
CA PHE A 273 0.01 17.00 3.40
C PHE A 273 -0.59 15.79 4.13
N VAL A 274 -1.36 14.94 3.44
CA VAL A 274 -1.79 13.63 3.97
C VAL A 274 -0.56 12.82 4.39
N GLY A 275 0.46 12.74 3.53
CA GLY A 275 1.69 12.03 3.81
C GLY A 275 2.44 12.58 5.04
N VAL A 276 2.56 13.91 5.16
CA VAL A 276 3.19 14.56 6.32
C VAL A 276 2.42 14.26 7.60
N CYS A 277 1.10 14.40 7.61
CA CYS A 277 0.27 14.08 8.77
C CYS A 277 0.40 12.60 9.16
N THR A 278 0.40 11.70 8.18
CA THR A 278 0.61 10.27 8.40
C THR A 278 1.98 9.98 9.02
N ALA A 279 3.03 10.62 8.54
CA ALA A 279 4.38 10.47 9.10
C ALA A 279 4.46 10.95 10.55
N ILE A 280 3.81 12.08 10.87
CA ILE A 280 3.72 12.59 12.26
C ILE A 280 2.98 11.60 13.16
N VAL A 281 1.84 11.06 12.70
CA VAL A 281 1.07 10.09 13.49
C VAL A 281 1.86 8.79 13.69
N GLN A 282 2.39 8.21 12.63
CA GLN A 282 3.11 6.93 12.72
C GLN A 282 4.44 7.06 13.48
N GLY A 283 5.20 8.12 13.23
CA GLY A 283 6.50 8.35 13.88
C GLY A 283 6.40 8.91 15.30
N GLY A 284 5.38 9.73 15.58
CA GLY A 284 5.29 10.48 16.84
C GLY A 284 4.17 10.04 17.79
N LEU A 285 3.01 9.61 17.28
CA LEU A 285 1.83 9.37 18.11
C LEU A 285 1.57 7.90 18.42
N VAL A 286 1.91 6.97 17.53
CA VAL A 286 1.64 5.52 17.72
C VAL A 286 2.26 5.00 19.02
N GLY A 287 3.55 5.23 19.24
CA GLY A 287 4.24 4.75 20.45
C GLY A 287 3.63 5.27 21.75
N PRO A 288 3.48 6.57 21.96
CA PRO A 288 2.81 7.15 23.13
C PRO A 288 1.35 6.69 23.28
N ALA A 289 0.59 6.58 22.19
CA ALA A 289 -0.79 6.12 22.22
C ALA A 289 -0.88 4.67 22.74
N LEU A 290 -0.09 3.75 22.19
CA LEU A 290 -0.07 2.35 22.65
C LEU A 290 0.36 2.22 24.12
N LYS A 291 1.34 3.02 24.56
CA LYS A 291 1.82 2.99 25.96
C LYS A 291 0.80 3.52 26.96
N ARG A 292 0.08 4.62 26.61
CA ARG A 292 -0.84 5.28 27.55
C ARG A 292 -2.25 4.74 27.50
N LEU A 293 -2.76 4.39 26.32
CA LEU A 293 -4.15 3.98 26.12
C LEU A 293 -4.31 2.45 26.11
N GLY A 294 -3.22 1.73 25.85
CA GLY A 294 -3.27 0.30 25.53
C GLY A 294 -3.77 0.05 24.12
N GLU A 295 -3.56 -1.15 23.59
CA GLU A 295 -3.84 -1.47 22.18
C GLU A 295 -5.32 -1.36 21.82
N ARG A 296 -6.23 -1.84 22.67
CA ARG A 296 -7.68 -1.79 22.40
C ARG A 296 -8.18 -0.36 22.24
N ASN A 297 -7.86 0.53 23.20
CA ASN A 297 -8.32 1.91 23.13
C ASN A 297 -7.63 2.67 22.00
N ALA A 298 -6.35 2.39 21.75
CA ALA A 298 -5.61 2.95 20.62
C ALA A 298 -6.24 2.53 19.27
N GLN A 299 -6.67 1.27 19.13
CA GLN A 299 -7.40 0.76 17.98
C GLN A 299 -8.74 1.50 17.79
N ILE A 300 -9.54 1.61 18.84
CA ILE A 300 -10.85 2.29 18.80
C ILE A 300 -10.70 3.77 18.44
N ILE A 301 -9.76 4.47 19.07
CA ILE A 301 -9.49 5.90 18.78
C ILE A 301 -8.97 6.09 17.36
N GLY A 302 -8.08 5.21 16.91
CA GLY A 302 -7.55 5.27 15.55
C GLY A 302 -8.65 5.08 14.49
N TYR A 303 -9.43 4.01 14.58
CA TYR A 303 -10.54 3.80 13.63
C TYR A 303 -11.64 4.86 13.77
N GLY A 304 -11.94 5.32 14.98
CA GLY A 304 -12.89 6.40 15.22
C GLY A 304 -12.43 7.73 14.60
N GLY A 305 -11.14 8.05 14.72
CA GLY A 305 -10.53 9.21 14.04
C GLY A 305 -10.63 9.10 12.52
N GLY A 306 -10.33 7.91 11.97
CA GLY A 306 -10.50 7.64 10.55
C GLY A 306 -11.94 7.79 10.08
N ALA A 307 -12.90 7.21 10.81
CA ALA A 307 -14.33 7.32 10.50
C ALA A 307 -14.82 8.78 10.52
N LEU A 308 -14.42 9.55 11.54
CA LEU A 308 -14.73 10.98 11.64
C LEU A 308 -14.08 11.77 10.49
N GLY A 309 -12.83 11.48 10.15
CA GLY A 309 -12.14 12.12 9.04
C GLY A 309 -12.83 11.86 7.70
N PHE A 310 -13.25 10.62 7.43
CA PHE A 310 -14.04 10.32 6.24
C PHE A 310 -15.42 10.98 6.24
N LEU A 311 -16.07 11.10 7.39
CA LEU A 311 -17.31 11.84 7.51
C LEU A 311 -17.11 13.32 7.18
N ILE A 312 -16.01 13.93 7.65
CA ILE A 312 -15.65 15.30 7.28
C ILE A 312 -15.42 15.39 5.77
N TYR A 313 -14.66 14.48 5.17
CA TYR A 313 -14.42 14.48 3.72
C TYR A 313 -15.73 14.38 2.92
N ALA A 314 -16.65 13.52 3.35
CA ALA A 314 -17.91 13.30 2.66
C ALA A 314 -18.83 14.52 2.69
N LEU A 315 -18.86 15.23 3.82
CA LEU A 315 -19.83 16.29 4.09
C LEU A 315 -19.24 17.70 3.96
N ALA A 316 -17.92 17.87 3.82
CA ALA A 316 -17.29 19.18 3.73
C ALA A 316 -17.86 20.02 2.57
N PRO A 317 -18.51 21.17 2.85
CA PRO A 317 -19.04 22.03 1.81
C PRO A 317 -17.94 22.81 1.09
N THR A 318 -16.79 22.99 1.73
CA THR A 318 -15.65 23.76 1.21
C THR A 318 -14.36 22.94 1.26
N GLY A 319 -13.44 23.24 0.35
CA GLY A 319 -12.11 22.64 0.38
C GLY A 319 -11.31 22.97 1.64
N ALA A 320 -11.56 24.10 2.30
CA ALA A 320 -10.91 24.44 3.57
C ALA A 320 -11.28 23.46 4.69
N LEU A 321 -12.57 23.10 4.80
CA LEU A 321 -13.01 22.11 5.78
C LEU A 321 -12.47 20.71 5.45
N PHE A 322 -12.33 20.38 4.16
CA PHE A 322 -11.67 19.14 3.72
C PHE A 322 -10.22 19.06 4.22
N TRP A 323 -9.45 20.16 4.14
CA TRP A 323 -8.08 20.22 4.67
C TRP A 323 -8.02 19.96 6.17
N ILE A 324 -9.00 20.45 6.95
CA ILE A 324 -9.10 20.19 8.39
C ILE A 324 -9.36 18.68 8.67
N GLY A 325 -10.09 18.02 7.78
CA GLY A 325 -10.34 16.58 7.86
C GLY A 325 -9.08 15.73 7.72
N ILE A 326 -8.03 16.22 7.04
CA ILE A 326 -6.80 15.44 6.81
C ILE A 326 -6.11 15.00 8.11
N PRO A 327 -5.76 15.90 9.05
CA PRO A 327 -5.16 15.49 10.32
C PRO A 327 -6.06 14.54 11.14
N VAL A 328 -7.37 14.74 11.10
CA VAL A 328 -8.33 13.88 11.81
C VAL A 328 -8.31 12.47 11.23
N MET A 329 -8.39 12.34 9.90
CA MET A 329 -8.36 11.05 9.20
C MET A 329 -7.05 10.30 9.44
N THR A 330 -5.91 11.00 9.49
CA THR A 330 -4.60 10.35 9.67
C THR A 330 -4.40 9.74 11.07
N LEU A 331 -5.22 10.08 12.08
CA LEU A 331 -5.23 9.40 13.38
C LEU A 331 -5.51 7.91 13.23
N TRP A 332 -6.14 7.50 12.14
CA TRP A 332 -6.30 6.08 11.80
C TRP A 332 -4.97 5.31 11.79
N GLY A 333 -3.86 5.95 11.44
CA GLY A 333 -2.53 5.33 11.48
C GLY A 333 -2.13 4.70 12.82
N ILE A 334 -2.84 5.02 13.93
CA ILE A 334 -2.63 4.41 15.25
C ILE A 334 -3.23 2.99 15.31
N ALA A 335 -4.31 2.72 14.56
CA ALA A 335 -5.08 1.48 14.67
C ALA A 335 -4.33 0.25 14.11
N GLY A 336 -3.64 0.36 12.98
CA GLY A 336 -2.94 -0.76 12.34
C GLY A 336 -1.95 -1.48 13.25
N PRO A 337 -0.95 -0.78 13.85
CA PRO A 337 -0.02 -1.38 14.80
C PRO A 337 -0.72 -1.99 16.03
N ALA A 338 -1.81 -1.37 16.51
CA ALA A 338 -2.60 -1.89 17.61
C ALA A 338 -3.28 -3.23 17.25
N THR A 339 -3.93 -3.29 16.09
CA THR A 339 -4.59 -4.49 15.57
C THR A 339 -3.58 -5.62 15.35
N SER A 340 -2.47 -5.34 14.66
CA SER A 340 -1.40 -6.31 14.44
C SER A 340 -0.81 -6.86 15.74
N GLY A 341 -0.58 -6.00 16.75
CA GLY A 341 -0.10 -6.40 18.07
C GLY A 341 -1.08 -7.34 18.78
N MET A 342 -2.39 -7.09 18.71
CA MET A 342 -3.40 -7.97 19.28
C MET A 342 -3.49 -9.31 18.53
N MET A 343 -3.47 -9.31 17.20
CA MET A 343 -3.57 -10.53 16.38
C MET A 343 -2.37 -11.46 16.58
N THR A 344 -1.16 -10.91 16.66
CA THR A 344 0.07 -11.69 16.87
C THR A 344 0.07 -12.45 18.21
N ARG A 345 -0.61 -11.95 19.24
CA ARG A 345 -0.77 -12.64 20.53
C ARG A 345 -1.85 -13.73 20.56
N LEU A 346 -2.71 -13.79 19.55
CA LEU A 346 -3.76 -14.79 19.42
C LEU A 346 -3.30 -16.07 18.71
N VAL A 347 -2.09 -16.09 18.17
CA VAL A 347 -1.50 -17.22 17.44
C VAL A 347 -0.18 -17.65 18.06
N ALA A 348 0.17 -18.94 17.89
CA ALA A 348 1.42 -19.48 18.37
C ALA A 348 2.62 -18.95 17.55
N ALA A 349 3.84 -19.04 18.10
CA ALA A 349 5.04 -18.50 17.47
C ALA A 349 5.33 -19.11 16.07
N ASP A 350 5.03 -20.38 15.89
CA ASP A 350 5.17 -21.11 14.63
C ASP A 350 4.11 -20.71 13.58
N GLN A 351 3.00 -20.09 13.99
CA GLN A 351 1.91 -19.65 13.13
C GLN A 351 2.03 -18.17 12.71
N GLN A 352 3.02 -17.43 13.21
CA GLN A 352 3.18 -15.99 12.92
C GLN A 352 3.33 -15.71 11.40
N GLY A 353 4.10 -16.55 10.71
CA GLY A 353 4.26 -16.44 9.25
C GLY A 353 2.95 -16.68 8.50
N GLN A 354 2.14 -17.65 8.96
CA GLN A 354 0.83 -17.94 8.37
C GLN A 354 -0.15 -16.77 8.62
N LEU A 355 -0.11 -16.15 9.81
CA LEU A 355 -0.90 -14.95 10.11
C LEU A 355 -0.53 -13.80 9.17
N GLN A 356 0.75 -13.50 8.98
CA GLN A 356 1.18 -12.43 8.07
C GLN A 356 0.74 -12.69 6.63
N GLY A 357 0.83 -13.94 6.16
CA GLY A 357 0.31 -14.36 4.86
C GLY A 357 -1.20 -14.14 4.74
N ALA A 358 -1.95 -14.45 5.82
CA ALA A 358 -3.40 -14.24 5.87
C ALA A 358 -3.77 -12.76 5.79
N MET A 359 -3.06 -11.90 6.54
CA MET A 359 -3.27 -10.45 6.52
C MET A 359 -2.94 -9.84 5.16
N THR A 360 -1.85 -10.29 4.52
CA THR A 360 -1.51 -9.89 3.15
C THR A 360 -2.62 -10.28 2.16
N SER A 361 -3.21 -11.47 2.32
CA SER A 361 -4.33 -11.91 1.47
C SER A 361 -5.58 -11.04 1.67
N VAL A 362 -5.91 -10.69 2.91
CA VAL A 362 -7.02 -9.77 3.24
C VAL A 362 -6.81 -8.42 2.56
N LYS A 363 -5.62 -7.86 2.68
CA LYS A 363 -5.25 -6.59 2.03
C LYS A 363 -5.35 -6.69 0.50
N SER A 364 -4.81 -7.74 -0.11
CA SER A 364 -4.87 -7.92 -1.56
C SER A 364 -6.30 -8.04 -2.10
N ILE A 365 -7.21 -8.69 -1.35
CA ILE A 365 -8.62 -8.76 -1.71
C ILE A 365 -9.26 -7.37 -1.63
N ALA A 366 -8.95 -6.60 -0.59
CA ALA A 366 -9.45 -5.23 -0.46
C ALA A 366 -8.94 -4.33 -1.60
N GLU A 367 -7.67 -4.43 -1.96
CA GLU A 367 -7.06 -3.69 -3.07
C GLU A 367 -7.63 -4.10 -4.44
N LEU A 368 -8.10 -5.36 -4.58
CA LEU A 368 -8.73 -5.84 -5.80
C LEU A 368 -10.16 -5.29 -5.96
N ILE A 369 -10.94 -5.27 -4.89
CA ILE A 369 -12.36 -4.88 -4.92
C ILE A 369 -12.53 -3.37 -4.78
N GLY A 370 -11.70 -2.74 -3.94
CA GLY A 370 -11.88 -1.36 -3.49
C GLY A 370 -11.90 -0.32 -4.61
N PRO A 371 -10.96 -0.31 -5.56
CA PRO A 371 -10.92 0.72 -6.60
C PRO A 371 -12.23 0.78 -7.39
N PHE A 372 -12.72 -0.36 -7.86
CA PHE A 372 -13.98 -0.42 -8.62
C PHE A 372 -15.18 -0.09 -7.75
N LEU A 373 -15.26 -0.59 -6.53
CA LEU A 373 -16.35 -0.33 -5.59
C LEU A 373 -16.51 1.19 -5.35
N PHE A 374 -15.46 1.86 -4.92
CA PHE A 374 -15.54 3.26 -4.53
C PHE A 374 -15.72 4.21 -5.72
N THR A 375 -15.08 3.93 -6.84
CA THR A 375 -15.25 4.76 -8.05
C THR A 375 -16.61 4.55 -8.69
N LEU A 376 -17.20 3.33 -8.64
CA LEU A 376 -18.55 3.07 -9.12
C LEU A 376 -19.60 3.81 -8.28
N ILE A 377 -19.45 3.80 -6.94
CA ILE A 377 -20.32 4.57 -6.04
C ILE A 377 -20.20 6.06 -6.33
N PHE A 378 -18.99 6.57 -6.50
CA PHE A 378 -18.77 7.96 -6.85
C PHE A 378 -19.46 8.31 -8.18
N ALA A 379 -19.19 7.53 -9.24
CA ALA A 379 -19.79 7.72 -10.55
C ALA A 379 -21.34 7.67 -10.54
N TYR A 380 -21.92 6.77 -9.73
CA TYR A 380 -23.37 6.67 -9.58
C TYR A 380 -23.96 7.95 -8.97
N PHE A 381 -23.41 8.42 -7.85
CA PHE A 381 -23.97 9.56 -7.10
C PHE A 381 -23.66 10.94 -7.71
N ILE A 382 -22.76 11.05 -8.70
CA ILE A 382 -22.54 12.26 -9.50
C ILE A 382 -23.20 12.18 -10.89
N GLY A 383 -23.68 11.00 -11.29
CA GLY A 383 -24.31 10.76 -12.59
C GLY A 383 -25.71 11.35 -12.69
N ALA A 384 -26.18 11.56 -13.93
CA ALA A 384 -27.50 12.16 -14.21
C ALA A 384 -28.69 11.35 -13.66
N ASN A 385 -28.52 10.03 -13.47
CA ASN A 385 -29.55 9.11 -12.98
C ASN A 385 -29.58 8.96 -11.46
N ALA A 386 -28.73 9.73 -10.73
CA ALA A 386 -28.73 9.68 -9.26
C ALA A 386 -30.04 10.27 -8.70
N PRO A 387 -30.66 9.65 -7.68
CA PRO A 387 -31.85 10.20 -7.05
C PRO A 387 -31.58 11.53 -6.33
N PHE A 388 -30.35 11.74 -5.94
CA PHE A 388 -29.80 12.99 -5.36
C PHE A 388 -28.29 13.00 -5.54
N ALA A 389 -27.71 14.20 -5.68
CA ALA A 389 -26.26 14.34 -5.82
C ALA A 389 -25.58 14.15 -4.45
N LEU A 390 -24.72 13.15 -4.33
CA LEU A 390 -23.92 12.86 -3.13
C LEU A 390 -22.48 12.49 -3.50
N PRO A 391 -21.66 13.42 -3.95
CA PRO A 391 -20.28 13.13 -4.36
C PRO A 391 -19.45 12.50 -3.26
N GLY A 392 -19.75 12.77 -1.98
CA GLY A 392 -19.07 12.21 -0.80
C GLY A 392 -19.45 10.77 -0.44
N ALA A 393 -20.38 10.11 -1.17
CA ALA A 393 -20.85 8.77 -0.88
C ALA A 393 -19.74 7.72 -0.69
N PRO A 394 -18.63 7.69 -1.48
CA PRO A 394 -17.53 6.78 -1.25
C PRO A 394 -16.90 6.95 0.15
N PHE A 395 -16.71 8.18 0.59
CA PHE A 395 -16.15 8.48 1.92
C PHE A 395 -17.14 8.16 3.04
N LEU A 396 -18.44 8.30 2.81
CA LEU A 396 -19.45 7.82 3.77
C LEU A 396 -19.38 6.31 3.94
N LEU A 397 -19.27 5.54 2.86
CA LEU A 397 -19.09 4.10 2.95
C LEU A 397 -17.81 3.74 3.71
N ALA A 398 -16.69 4.40 3.42
CA ALA A 398 -15.43 4.19 4.16
C ALA A 398 -15.59 4.51 5.66
N GLY A 399 -16.28 5.59 6.00
CA GLY A 399 -16.60 5.95 7.37
C GLY A 399 -17.47 4.90 8.07
N VAL A 400 -18.47 4.34 7.37
CA VAL A 400 -19.31 3.23 7.88
C VAL A 400 -18.48 1.98 8.14
N LEU A 401 -17.60 1.58 7.20
CA LEU A 401 -16.72 0.42 7.38
C LEU A 401 -15.81 0.58 8.60
N LEU A 402 -15.21 1.76 8.80
CA LEU A 402 -14.42 2.03 10.00
C LEU A 402 -15.25 2.10 11.27
N SER A 403 -16.49 2.57 11.20
CA SER A 403 -17.42 2.52 12.34
C SER A 403 -17.78 1.09 12.73
N VAL A 404 -17.96 0.20 11.76
CA VAL A 404 -18.10 -1.25 12.00
C VAL A 404 -16.84 -1.79 12.69
N SER A 405 -15.64 -1.40 12.22
CA SER A 405 -14.37 -1.78 12.87
C SER A 405 -14.31 -1.32 14.32
N VAL A 406 -14.77 -0.10 14.64
CA VAL A 406 -14.88 0.42 16.02
C VAL A 406 -15.84 -0.44 16.85
N LEU A 407 -17.03 -0.75 16.34
CA LEU A 407 -18.04 -1.53 17.06
C LEU A 407 -17.54 -2.95 17.35
N VAL A 408 -16.95 -3.62 16.36
CA VAL A 408 -16.39 -4.98 16.54
C VAL A 408 -15.24 -4.95 17.53
N ALA A 409 -14.32 -3.98 17.46
CA ALA A 409 -13.22 -3.83 18.41
C ALA A 409 -13.72 -3.56 19.86
N ALA A 410 -14.81 -2.78 20.00
CA ALA A 410 -15.41 -2.50 21.28
C ALA A 410 -16.10 -3.74 21.90
N THR A 411 -16.80 -4.54 21.10
CA THR A 411 -17.54 -5.72 21.58
C THR A 411 -16.64 -6.94 21.82
N ALA A 412 -15.63 -7.15 20.98
CA ALA A 412 -14.69 -8.28 21.10
C ALA A 412 -13.86 -8.25 22.41
N GLY A 413 -13.75 -7.09 23.08
CA GLY A 413 -13.02 -6.90 24.33
C GLY A 413 -13.78 -7.32 25.61
N ASP A 414 -15.10 -7.23 25.61
CA ASP A 414 -15.90 -7.45 26.82
C ASP A 414 -16.05 -8.93 27.24
N ALA A 415 -15.71 -9.85 26.33
CA ALA A 415 -15.74 -11.28 26.63
C ALA A 415 -14.66 -11.75 27.65
N ARG A 416 -13.71 -10.89 28.06
CA ARG A 416 -12.72 -11.21 29.10
C ARG A 416 -13.23 -11.10 30.54
N GLN A 417 -14.35 -10.40 30.79
CA GLN A 417 -14.86 -10.19 32.15
C GLN A 417 -15.82 -11.29 32.63
N ARG A 418 -16.12 -12.30 31.80
CA ARG A 418 -17.01 -13.41 32.16
C ARG A 418 -16.26 -14.76 32.32
N VAL A 419 -15.09 -14.78 32.94
CA VAL A 419 -14.59 -16.03 33.50
C VAL A 419 -15.23 -16.11 34.87
N PRO A 420 -16.10 -17.11 35.18
CA PRO A 420 -16.58 -17.33 36.53
C PRO A 420 -15.38 -17.62 37.41
N ALA A 421 -15.24 -16.86 38.50
CA ALA A 421 -14.40 -17.28 39.60
C ALA A 421 -14.98 -18.60 40.10
N GLY A 422 -14.33 -19.71 39.78
CA GLY A 422 -14.56 -21.05 40.31
C GLY A 422 -13.48 -21.41 41.28
#